data_e756ac6b05e73f6b0616eb597a3a797e
#
_entry.id   e756ac6b05e73f6b0616eb597a3a797e
#
_cell.length_a   1.000
_cell.length_b   1.000
_cell.length_c   1.000
_cell.angle_alpha   90.00
_cell.angle_beta   90.00
_cell.angle_gamma   90.00
#
_symmetry.space_group_name_H-M   'P 1'
#
loop_
_entity.id
_entity.type
_entity.pdbx_description
1 polymer ?
#
loop_
_entity_poly.entity_id
_entity_poly.type
_entity_poly.pdbx_seq_one_letter_code
_entity_poly.pdbx_strand_id
1 'polypeptide(L)'
;MRALLASLSLIAALAAAAPALAQAPAVPKSEKSAPASEVAALILAGEESTLSSQMAGKISTIHVGLGEVFLKGEALIEFDCSEQRAQLQAADAEYRAARETHLARLRLQALGAAGELDVTLAAASVEKARSQVDYRRTQVAYCRVRAPFRGNVARLRVKPAESVPAGQALIDVVNPNLLKAQMFVPAAWVAWLRPGTQLTIHVREIGQSFPARVSKVNSRVDGVSQQLEVEARVDKGKGDLLPGMVGAAVFAQPRKP
;
A
#
# COMPACT_ATOMS: atom_id res chain seq x y z
N MET A 1 -45.72 71.46 48.19
CA MET A 1 -46.58 71.49 49.37
C MET A 1 -46.28 70.33 50.28
N ARG A 2 -45.69 70.67 51.41
CA ARG A 2 -45.98 70.15 52.75
C ARG A 2 -45.84 68.64 52.91
N ALA A 3 -45.04 68.11 53.72
CA ALA A 3 -44.57 68.36 55.09
C ALA A 3 -44.61 67.04 55.83
N LEU A 4 -43.54 66.77 56.45
CA LEU A 4 -43.30 66.55 57.91
C LEU A 4 -43.40 65.06 58.39
N LEU A 5 -42.23 64.59 58.82
CA LEU A 5 -41.80 64.29 60.21
C LEU A 5 -42.54 63.13 60.93
N ALA A 6 -41.75 62.17 61.36
CA ALA A 6 -41.45 61.87 62.79
C ALA A 6 -40.80 60.42 62.79
N SER A 7 -39.54 60.27 63.09
CA SER A 7 -38.89 59.97 64.39
C SER A 7 -39.65 58.95 65.30
N LEU A 8 -39.01 57.75 65.50
CA LEU A 8 -38.70 57.34 66.88
C LEU A 8 -37.94 55.99 66.92
N SER A 9 -36.96 56.00 67.73
CA SER A 9 -36.03 55.01 68.18
C SER A 9 -36.65 53.80 68.81
N LEU A 10 -36.02 52.59 68.73
CA LEU A 10 -35.83 51.68 69.87
C LEU A 10 -34.87 50.55 69.49
N ILE A 11 -33.67 50.53 69.95
CA ILE A 11 -32.88 49.75 70.90
C ILE A 11 -32.98 48.21 70.72
N ALA A 12 -31.85 47.65 70.38
CA ALA A 12 -31.13 46.46 70.87
C ALA A 12 -31.83 45.09 70.95
N ALA A 13 -31.26 44.17 70.21
CA ALA A 13 -30.93 42.82 70.71
C ALA A 13 -29.79 42.22 69.90
N LEU A 14 -28.65 42.11 70.53
CA LEU A 14 -27.43 41.47 70.09
C LEU A 14 -27.64 39.95 70.22
N ALA A 15 -27.82 39.24 69.12
CA ALA A 15 -27.77 37.76 69.12
C ALA A 15 -26.56 37.34 68.25
N ALA A 16 -25.52 36.87 68.90
CA ALA A 16 -24.35 36.24 68.29
C ALA A 16 -24.74 34.95 67.59
N ALA A 17 -24.82 34.96 66.28
CA ALA A 17 -24.90 33.74 65.46
C ALA A 17 -23.48 33.38 64.96
N ALA A 18 -22.96 32.26 65.45
CA ALA A 18 -21.70 31.66 64.96
C ALA A 18 -21.82 31.28 63.49
N PRO A 19 -20.83 31.53 62.64
CA PRO A 19 -20.87 31.04 61.27
C PRO A 19 -20.63 29.52 61.26
N ALA A 20 -21.63 28.75 60.81
CA ALA A 20 -21.45 27.35 60.42
C ALA A 20 -20.54 27.31 59.22
N LEU A 21 -19.34 26.77 59.39
CA LEU A 21 -18.43 26.40 58.35
C LEU A 21 -19.09 25.32 57.47
N ALA A 22 -19.69 25.74 56.36
CA ALA A 22 -20.13 24.83 55.32
C ALA A 22 -18.91 24.11 54.75
N GLN A 23 -18.74 22.83 55.06
CA GLN A 23 -17.80 21.96 54.39
C GLN A 23 -18.24 21.84 52.94
N ALA A 24 -17.44 22.43 52.00
CA ALA A 24 -17.59 22.22 50.58
C ALA A 24 -17.43 20.71 50.29
N PRO A 25 -18.31 20.11 49.47
CA PRO A 25 -18.12 18.72 49.08
C PRO A 25 -16.77 18.57 48.34
N ALA A 26 -15.97 17.59 48.79
CA ALA A 26 -14.72 17.24 48.17
C ALA A 26 -15.02 16.81 46.70
N VAL A 27 -14.59 17.64 45.75
CA VAL A 27 -14.57 17.28 44.32
C VAL A 27 -13.68 16.03 44.20
N PRO A 28 -14.21 14.91 43.66
CA PRO A 28 -13.36 13.76 43.42
C PRO A 28 -12.23 14.18 42.50
N LYS A 29 -10.98 14.03 42.93
CA LYS A 29 -9.81 14.16 42.09
C LYS A 29 -9.99 13.19 40.93
N SER A 30 -10.39 13.71 39.76
CA SER A 30 -10.29 13.01 38.52
C SER A 30 -8.83 12.53 38.42
N GLU A 31 -8.62 11.23 38.54
CA GLU A 31 -7.34 10.62 38.20
C GLU A 31 -7.02 11.06 36.78
N LYS A 32 -6.07 11.96 36.68
CA LYS A 32 -5.50 12.44 35.44
C LYS A 32 -4.83 11.21 34.81
N SER A 33 -5.61 10.44 34.05
CA SER A 33 -5.10 9.44 33.12
C SER A 33 -3.94 10.13 32.37
N ALA A 34 -2.75 9.55 32.46
CA ALA A 34 -1.60 10.06 31.71
C ALA A 34 -2.05 10.28 30.28
N PRO A 35 -1.70 11.39 29.62
CA PRO A 35 -2.15 11.65 28.28
C PRO A 35 -1.71 10.50 27.40
N ALA A 36 -2.64 9.63 27.03
CA ALA A 36 -2.44 8.65 25.98
C ALA A 36 -2.12 9.50 24.76
N SER A 37 -0.90 9.37 24.24
CA SER A 37 -0.47 10.13 23.08
C SER A 37 -1.21 9.57 21.88
N GLU A 38 -2.33 10.19 21.55
CA GLU A 38 -3.20 9.82 20.43
C GLU A 38 -2.70 10.52 19.17
N VAL A 39 -2.45 9.76 18.12
CA VAL A 39 -1.97 10.24 16.83
C VAL A 39 -2.85 9.69 15.72
N ALA A 40 -3.17 10.52 14.72
CA ALA A 40 -3.89 10.04 13.55
C ALA A 40 -3.06 9.01 12.78
N ALA A 41 -3.69 7.90 12.42
CA ALA A 41 -3.08 6.82 11.66
C ALA A 41 -3.93 6.52 10.42
N LEU A 42 -3.31 6.60 9.26
CA LEU A 42 -3.92 6.20 7.98
C LEU A 42 -3.64 4.72 7.74
N ILE A 43 -4.69 3.95 7.53
CA ILE A 43 -4.57 2.53 7.18
C ILE A 43 -4.29 2.39 5.68
N LEU A 44 -3.22 1.73 5.35
CA LEU A 44 -2.78 1.47 3.98
C LEU A 44 -2.67 -0.04 3.76
N ALA A 45 -2.79 -0.46 2.51
CA ALA A 45 -2.42 -1.81 2.15
C ALA A 45 -0.90 -1.99 2.27
N GLY A 46 -0.46 -3.15 2.74
CA GLY A 46 0.96 -3.51 2.74
C GLY A 46 1.49 -3.82 1.34
N GLU A 47 0.59 -4.32 0.47
CA GLU A 47 0.86 -4.57 -0.95
C GLU A 47 -0.24 -3.90 -1.77
N GLU A 48 0.16 -2.95 -2.60
CA GLU A 48 -0.69 -2.21 -3.53
C GLU A 48 0.10 -1.92 -4.80
N SER A 49 -0.54 -2.02 -5.95
CA SER A 49 0.11 -1.75 -7.23
C SER A 49 -0.89 -1.26 -8.27
N THR A 50 -0.48 -0.28 -9.05
CA THR A 50 -1.14 0.10 -10.30
C THR A 50 -0.46 -0.64 -11.44
N LEU A 51 -1.16 -1.57 -12.07
CA LEU A 51 -0.64 -2.30 -13.22
C LEU A 51 -0.91 -1.50 -14.49
N SER A 52 0.14 -1.25 -15.25
CA SER A 52 0.10 -0.50 -16.50
C SER A 52 0.40 -1.39 -17.69
N SER A 53 -0.08 -0.99 -18.87
CA SER A 53 0.24 -1.67 -20.13
C SER A 53 1.73 -1.57 -20.46
N GLN A 54 2.36 -2.70 -20.81
CA GLN A 54 3.75 -2.73 -21.30
C GLN A 54 3.84 -2.58 -22.82
N MET A 55 2.69 -2.62 -23.52
CA MET A 55 2.61 -2.47 -24.96
C MET A 55 1.41 -1.64 -25.37
N ALA A 56 1.43 -1.07 -26.56
CA ALA A 56 0.23 -0.52 -27.17
C ALA A 56 -0.58 -1.66 -27.81
N GLY A 57 -1.90 -1.65 -27.62
CA GLY A 57 -2.74 -2.69 -28.17
C GLY A 57 -4.21 -2.56 -27.76
N LYS A 58 -5.05 -3.43 -28.33
CA LYS A 58 -6.47 -3.54 -28.01
C LYS A 58 -6.67 -4.59 -26.93
N ILE A 59 -7.43 -4.25 -25.90
CA ILE A 59 -7.84 -5.18 -24.84
C ILE A 59 -8.83 -6.20 -25.44
N SER A 60 -8.49 -7.46 -25.34
CA SER A 60 -9.36 -8.55 -25.78
C SER A 60 -10.35 -8.93 -24.66
N THR A 61 -9.84 -9.22 -23.48
CA THR A 61 -10.64 -9.71 -22.36
C THR A 61 -10.13 -9.15 -21.03
N ILE A 62 -11.07 -8.86 -20.16
CA ILE A 62 -10.80 -8.55 -18.74
C ILE A 62 -11.43 -9.68 -17.92
N HIS A 63 -10.61 -10.38 -17.14
CA HIS A 63 -11.02 -11.57 -16.41
C HIS A 63 -11.53 -11.30 -15.02
N VAL A 64 -11.38 -10.05 -14.53
CA VAL A 64 -11.72 -9.66 -13.15
C VAL A 64 -12.53 -8.37 -13.12
N GLY A 65 -13.47 -8.31 -12.18
CA GLY A 65 -14.29 -7.14 -11.90
C GLY A 65 -13.84 -6.37 -10.66
N LEU A 66 -14.47 -5.23 -10.41
CA LEU A 66 -14.23 -4.43 -9.21
C LEU A 66 -14.54 -5.23 -7.95
N GLY A 67 -13.63 -5.22 -6.97
CA GLY A 67 -13.75 -5.95 -5.70
C GLY A 67 -13.45 -7.44 -5.78
N GLU A 68 -13.30 -8.01 -6.97
CA GLU A 68 -13.06 -9.43 -7.18
C GLU A 68 -11.67 -9.86 -6.70
N VAL A 69 -11.62 -11.07 -6.14
CA VAL A 69 -10.40 -11.68 -5.59
C VAL A 69 -9.64 -12.37 -6.72
N PHE A 70 -8.33 -12.22 -6.74
CA PHE A 70 -7.44 -12.91 -7.67
C PHE A 70 -6.24 -13.55 -6.95
N LEU A 71 -5.60 -14.50 -7.60
CA LEU A 71 -4.41 -15.17 -7.12
C LEU A 71 -3.15 -14.60 -7.77
N LYS A 72 -2.00 -14.76 -7.11
CA LYS A 72 -0.70 -14.38 -7.66
C LYS A 72 -0.44 -15.11 -8.98
N GLY A 73 -0.02 -14.36 -10.02
CA GLY A 73 0.29 -14.89 -11.35
C GLY A 73 -0.93 -15.07 -12.26
N GLU A 74 -2.14 -14.88 -11.76
CA GLU A 74 -3.38 -14.93 -12.53
C GLU A 74 -3.41 -13.83 -13.59
N ALA A 75 -3.93 -14.13 -14.79
CA ALA A 75 -4.09 -13.16 -15.85
C ALA A 75 -5.34 -12.32 -15.57
N LEU A 76 -5.15 -11.02 -15.36
CA LEU A 76 -6.23 -10.07 -15.05
C LEU A 76 -6.80 -9.44 -16.32
N ILE A 77 -5.91 -9.11 -17.28
CA ILE A 77 -6.26 -8.48 -18.54
C ILE A 77 -5.48 -9.16 -19.66
N GLU A 78 -6.13 -9.45 -20.77
CA GLU A 78 -5.52 -9.98 -21.99
C GLU A 78 -5.69 -9.01 -23.16
N PHE A 79 -4.64 -8.86 -23.94
CA PHE A 79 -4.63 -8.10 -25.18
C PHE A 79 -4.86 -8.99 -26.41
N ASP A 80 -5.35 -8.41 -27.50
CA ASP A 80 -5.30 -9.08 -28.80
C ASP A 80 -3.85 -9.08 -29.28
N CYS A 81 -3.29 -10.28 -29.34
CA CYS A 81 -1.89 -10.53 -29.66
C CYS A 81 -1.72 -11.47 -30.86
N SER A 82 -2.64 -11.42 -31.78
CA SER A 82 -2.57 -12.19 -33.03
C SER A 82 -1.28 -11.89 -33.80
N GLU A 83 -0.94 -10.61 -33.92
CA GLU A 83 0.28 -10.15 -34.61
C GLU A 83 1.57 -10.60 -33.89
N GLN A 84 1.67 -10.41 -32.55
CA GLN A 84 2.86 -10.79 -31.77
C GLN A 84 3.10 -12.31 -31.80
N ARG A 85 2.02 -13.09 -31.78
CA ARG A 85 2.12 -14.57 -31.92
C ARG A 85 2.60 -14.98 -33.32
N ALA A 86 2.09 -14.33 -34.37
CA ALA A 86 2.55 -14.57 -35.74
C ALA A 86 4.03 -14.22 -35.91
N GLN A 87 4.48 -13.09 -35.34
CA GLN A 87 5.88 -12.68 -35.34
C GLN A 87 6.79 -13.67 -34.58
N LEU A 88 6.33 -14.19 -33.44
CA LEU A 88 7.04 -15.24 -32.71
C LEU A 88 7.16 -16.52 -33.54
N GLN A 89 6.07 -16.94 -34.20
CA GLN A 89 6.08 -18.11 -35.06
C GLN A 89 7.05 -17.98 -36.24
N ALA A 90 7.14 -16.78 -36.85
CA ALA A 90 8.11 -16.48 -37.89
C ALA A 90 9.56 -16.59 -37.36
N ALA A 91 9.84 -15.98 -36.21
CA ALA A 91 11.16 -16.07 -35.58
C ALA A 91 11.54 -17.51 -35.20
N ASP A 92 10.60 -18.32 -34.72
CA ASP A 92 10.82 -19.76 -34.47
C ASP A 92 11.15 -20.53 -35.76
N ALA A 93 10.55 -20.19 -36.89
CA ALA A 93 10.87 -20.78 -38.18
C ALA A 93 12.29 -20.40 -38.64
N GLU A 94 12.67 -19.13 -38.52
CA GLU A 94 14.04 -18.66 -38.82
C GLU A 94 15.11 -19.35 -37.96
N TYR A 95 14.84 -19.51 -36.67
CA TYR A 95 15.73 -20.23 -35.75
C TYR A 95 15.91 -21.68 -36.17
N ARG A 96 14.82 -22.38 -36.54
CA ARG A 96 14.93 -23.78 -37.06
C ARG A 96 15.74 -23.84 -38.33
N ALA A 97 15.53 -22.94 -39.28
CA ALA A 97 16.29 -22.89 -40.53
C ALA A 97 17.79 -22.65 -40.30
N ALA A 98 18.13 -21.69 -39.43
CA ALA A 98 19.51 -21.43 -39.05
C ALA A 98 20.18 -22.64 -38.39
N ARG A 99 19.47 -23.35 -37.52
CA ARG A 99 19.95 -24.57 -36.87
C ARG A 99 20.19 -25.71 -37.85
N GLU A 100 19.30 -25.96 -38.80
CA GLU A 100 19.48 -26.97 -39.84
C GLU A 100 20.69 -26.61 -40.75
N THR A 101 20.86 -25.33 -41.10
CA THR A 101 21.99 -24.87 -41.85
C THR A 101 23.32 -25.12 -41.09
N HIS A 102 23.37 -24.85 -39.81
CA HIS A 102 24.58 -25.11 -38.99
C HIS A 102 24.86 -26.63 -38.94
N LEU A 103 23.87 -27.47 -38.74
CA LEU A 103 24.02 -28.92 -38.76
C LEU A 103 24.51 -29.44 -40.11
N ALA A 104 24.05 -28.84 -41.23
CA ALA A 104 24.50 -29.20 -42.58
C ALA A 104 26.01 -28.78 -42.76
N ARG A 105 26.41 -27.60 -42.29
CA ARG A 105 27.81 -27.16 -42.35
C ARG A 105 28.75 -28.03 -41.52
N LEU A 106 28.31 -28.50 -40.35
CA LEU A 106 29.07 -29.49 -39.55
C LEU A 106 29.29 -30.77 -40.27
N ARG A 107 28.23 -31.31 -40.96
CA ARG A 107 28.36 -32.55 -41.76
C ARG A 107 29.32 -32.37 -42.93
N LEU A 108 29.26 -31.22 -43.63
CA LEU A 108 30.16 -30.91 -44.75
C LEU A 108 31.60 -30.73 -44.27
N GLN A 109 31.84 -30.14 -43.12
CA GLN A 109 33.17 -30.03 -42.51
C GLN A 109 33.75 -31.40 -42.19
N ALA A 110 32.96 -32.34 -41.66
CA ALA A 110 33.39 -33.71 -41.38
C ALA A 110 33.79 -34.46 -42.66
N LEU A 111 33.27 -34.04 -43.83
CA LEU A 111 33.58 -34.56 -45.12
C LEU A 111 34.71 -33.80 -45.85
N GLY A 112 35.31 -32.79 -45.19
CA GLY A 112 36.34 -31.91 -45.76
C GLY A 112 35.81 -30.89 -46.80
N ALA A 113 34.47 -30.74 -46.90
CA ALA A 113 33.79 -29.89 -47.89
C ALA A 113 33.36 -28.51 -47.38
N ALA A 114 33.64 -28.16 -46.11
CA ALA A 114 33.41 -26.84 -45.52
C ALA A 114 34.54 -26.45 -44.60
N GLY A 115 34.87 -25.13 -44.52
CA GLY A 115 35.88 -24.61 -43.63
C GLY A 115 35.35 -24.39 -42.20
N GLU A 116 36.26 -24.26 -41.23
CA GLU A 116 35.93 -23.94 -39.85
C GLU A 116 35.18 -22.61 -39.72
N LEU A 117 35.56 -21.61 -40.54
CA LEU A 117 34.89 -20.33 -40.59
C LEU A 117 33.40 -20.46 -40.97
N ASP A 118 33.09 -21.32 -41.94
CA ASP A 118 31.68 -21.53 -42.37
C ASP A 118 30.83 -22.08 -41.25
N VAL A 119 31.36 -23.03 -40.48
CA VAL A 119 30.67 -23.59 -39.31
C VAL A 119 30.48 -22.54 -38.20
N THR A 120 31.54 -21.76 -37.94
CA THR A 120 31.47 -20.69 -36.91
C THR A 120 30.46 -19.61 -37.29
N LEU A 121 30.41 -19.18 -38.56
CA LEU A 121 29.40 -18.23 -39.03
C LEU A 121 27.97 -18.80 -38.96
N ALA A 122 27.79 -20.06 -39.29
CA ALA A 122 26.51 -20.73 -39.15
C ALA A 122 26.08 -20.84 -37.67
N ALA A 123 26.99 -21.13 -36.74
CA ALA A 123 26.75 -21.14 -35.31
C ALA A 123 26.32 -19.76 -34.80
N ALA A 124 27.02 -18.69 -35.21
CA ALA A 124 26.66 -17.32 -34.86
C ALA A 124 25.26 -16.94 -35.40
N SER A 125 24.87 -17.44 -36.56
CA SER A 125 23.51 -17.25 -37.11
C SER A 125 22.43 -17.93 -36.28
N VAL A 126 22.71 -19.10 -35.71
CA VAL A 126 21.79 -19.78 -34.77
C VAL A 126 21.58 -18.95 -33.49
N GLU A 127 22.67 -18.43 -32.90
CA GLU A 127 22.60 -17.58 -31.71
C GLU A 127 21.81 -16.29 -31.97
N LYS A 128 22.03 -15.63 -33.12
CA LYS A 128 21.24 -14.47 -33.53
C LYS A 128 19.74 -14.80 -33.64
N ALA A 129 19.40 -15.88 -34.34
CA ALA A 129 18.02 -16.31 -34.52
C ALA A 129 17.35 -16.68 -33.19
N ARG A 130 18.08 -17.34 -32.28
CA ARG A 130 17.62 -17.66 -30.92
C ARG A 130 17.29 -16.40 -30.13
N SER A 131 18.18 -15.43 -30.15
CA SER A 131 17.97 -14.15 -29.48
C SER A 131 16.71 -13.43 -30.01
N GLN A 132 16.43 -13.56 -31.32
CA GLN A 132 15.21 -13.02 -31.92
C GLN A 132 13.95 -13.72 -31.42
N VAL A 133 13.98 -15.05 -31.26
CA VAL A 133 12.87 -15.81 -30.64
C VAL A 133 12.62 -15.35 -29.21
N ASP A 134 13.67 -15.21 -28.40
CA ASP A 134 13.54 -14.81 -26.99
C ASP A 134 12.98 -13.37 -26.88
N TYR A 135 13.38 -12.48 -27.75
CA TYR A 135 12.80 -11.13 -27.85
C TYR A 135 11.31 -11.18 -28.18
N ARG A 136 10.89 -11.92 -29.20
CA ARG A 136 9.49 -12.05 -29.59
C ARG A 136 8.66 -12.75 -28.51
N ARG A 137 9.23 -13.73 -27.81
CA ARG A 137 8.58 -14.39 -26.66
C ARG A 137 8.30 -13.42 -25.53
N THR A 138 9.23 -12.49 -25.25
CA THR A 138 9.02 -11.43 -24.27
C THR A 138 7.87 -10.50 -24.69
N GLN A 139 7.79 -10.12 -25.97
CA GLN A 139 6.66 -9.31 -26.48
C GLN A 139 5.31 -10.03 -26.30
N VAL A 140 5.25 -11.33 -26.57
CA VAL A 140 4.04 -12.14 -26.33
C VAL A 140 3.71 -12.24 -24.82
N ALA A 141 4.72 -12.22 -23.94
CA ALA A 141 4.47 -12.20 -22.50
C ALA A 141 3.74 -10.93 -22.04
N TYR A 142 3.97 -9.79 -22.70
CA TYR A 142 3.28 -8.52 -22.42
C TYR A 142 1.81 -8.52 -22.80
N CYS A 143 1.35 -9.51 -23.55
CA CYS A 143 -0.06 -9.71 -23.91
C CYS A 143 -0.96 -10.01 -22.72
N ARG A 144 -0.39 -10.37 -21.59
CA ARG A 144 -1.13 -10.72 -20.38
C ARG A 144 -0.63 -9.92 -19.20
N VAL A 145 -1.50 -9.09 -18.65
CA VAL A 145 -1.23 -8.42 -17.39
C VAL A 145 -1.55 -9.38 -16.26
N ARG A 146 -0.51 -9.76 -15.50
CA ARG A 146 -0.61 -10.74 -14.42
C ARG A 146 -0.54 -10.08 -13.05
N ALA A 147 -1.25 -10.68 -12.09
CA ALA A 147 -1.24 -10.26 -10.70
C ALA A 147 0.13 -10.49 -10.05
N PRO A 148 0.76 -9.46 -9.44
CA PRO A 148 2.06 -9.59 -8.77
C PRO A 148 1.97 -10.30 -7.41
N PHE A 149 0.82 -10.23 -6.75
CA PHE A 149 0.48 -10.85 -5.47
C PHE A 149 -0.98 -11.31 -5.47
N ARG A 150 -1.42 -11.97 -4.42
CA ARG A 150 -2.84 -12.29 -4.19
C ARG A 150 -3.54 -11.08 -3.58
N GLY A 151 -4.70 -10.71 -4.13
CA GLY A 151 -5.43 -9.53 -3.64
C GLY A 151 -6.80 -9.38 -4.27
N ASN A 152 -7.30 -8.14 -4.21
CA ASN A 152 -8.58 -7.72 -4.77
C ASN A 152 -8.36 -6.56 -5.75
N VAL A 153 -9.27 -6.44 -6.71
CA VAL A 153 -9.32 -5.29 -7.63
C VAL A 153 -9.86 -4.07 -6.89
N ALA A 154 -9.02 -3.06 -6.71
CA ALA A 154 -9.42 -1.79 -6.10
C ALA A 154 -10.08 -0.85 -7.12
N ARG A 155 -9.60 -0.87 -8.36
CA ARG A 155 -10.16 -0.04 -9.45
C ARG A 155 -9.83 -0.64 -10.80
N LEU A 156 -10.81 -0.67 -11.69
CA LEU A 156 -10.62 -0.96 -13.10
C LEU A 156 -10.68 0.37 -13.88
N ARG A 157 -9.64 0.65 -14.68
CA ARG A 157 -9.47 1.93 -15.38
C ARG A 157 -9.77 1.86 -16.88
N VAL A 158 -10.01 0.65 -17.38
CA VAL A 158 -10.18 0.35 -18.81
C VAL A 158 -11.38 -0.57 -19.04
N LYS A 159 -11.82 -0.66 -20.28
CA LYS A 159 -12.95 -1.48 -20.72
C LYS A 159 -12.53 -2.53 -21.76
N PRO A 160 -13.28 -3.63 -21.90
CA PRO A 160 -13.08 -4.57 -23.00
C PRO A 160 -13.19 -3.84 -24.36
N ALA A 161 -12.40 -4.28 -25.32
CA ALA A 161 -12.29 -3.73 -26.68
C ALA A 161 -11.68 -2.31 -26.75
N GLU A 162 -11.23 -1.72 -25.67
CA GLU A 162 -10.50 -0.45 -25.63
C GLU A 162 -9.08 -0.61 -26.17
N SER A 163 -8.60 0.39 -26.93
CA SER A 163 -7.21 0.47 -27.37
C SER A 163 -6.43 1.39 -26.45
N VAL A 164 -5.31 0.91 -25.93
CA VAL A 164 -4.48 1.62 -24.95
C VAL A 164 -3.04 1.76 -25.44
N PRO A 165 -2.37 2.87 -25.16
CA PRO A 165 -0.94 3.03 -25.40
C PRO A 165 -0.12 2.29 -24.32
N ALA A 166 1.16 2.06 -24.60
CA ALA A 166 2.11 1.60 -23.60
C ALA A 166 2.23 2.62 -22.43
N GLY A 167 2.32 2.12 -21.19
CA GLY A 167 2.41 2.94 -19.98
C GLY A 167 1.06 3.36 -19.40
N GLN A 168 -0.07 3.16 -20.08
CA GLN A 168 -1.39 3.49 -19.53
C GLN A 168 -1.72 2.59 -18.35
N ALA A 169 -2.17 3.21 -17.24
CA ALA A 169 -2.67 2.49 -16.07
C ALA A 169 -3.97 1.75 -16.41
N LEU A 170 -4.02 0.46 -16.13
CA LEU A 170 -5.12 -0.44 -16.48
C LEU A 170 -5.98 -0.82 -15.28
N ILE A 171 -5.34 -1.18 -14.17
CA ILE A 171 -6.00 -1.73 -13.00
C ILE A 171 -5.18 -1.44 -11.74
N ASP A 172 -5.87 -1.01 -10.68
CA ASP A 172 -5.30 -0.88 -9.34
C ASP A 172 -5.66 -2.14 -8.54
N VAL A 173 -4.67 -2.75 -7.94
CA VAL A 173 -4.80 -3.99 -7.16
C VAL A 173 -4.26 -3.80 -5.75
N VAL A 174 -4.91 -4.43 -4.77
CA VAL A 174 -4.63 -4.25 -3.36
C VAL A 174 -4.72 -5.58 -2.61
N ASN A 175 -3.86 -5.77 -1.63
CA ASN A 175 -3.99 -6.89 -0.69
C ASN A 175 -4.66 -6.42 0.61
N PRO A 176 -5.96 -6.66 0.80
CA PRO A 176 -6.69 -6.19 1.98
C PRO A 176 -6.38 -6.98 3.26
N ASN A 177 -5.62 -8.06 3.17
CA ASN A 177 -5.24 -8.89 4.33
C ASN A 177 -3.91 -8.49 4.94
N LEU A 178 -3.09 -7.73 4.22
CA LEU A 178 -1.82 -7.22 4.69
C LEU A 178 -1.94 -5.70 4.87
N LEU A 179 -2.19 -5.26 6.10
CA LEU A 179 -2.43 -3.86 6.41
C LEU A 179 -1.27 -3.26 7.19
N LYS A 180 -0.99 -1.99 6.89
CA LYS A 180 -0.06 -1.14 7.64
C LYS A 180 -0.74 0.17 8.00
N ALA A 181 -0.35 0.74 9.12
CA ALA A 181 -0.74 2.08 9.52
C ALA A 181 0.44 3.02 9.34
N GLN A 182 0.22 4.12 8.65
CA GLN A 182 1.17 5.22 8.53
C GLN A 182 0.71 6.36 9.44
N MET A 183 1.64 6.90 10.21
CA MET A 183 1.37 7.98 11.16
C MET A 183 2.55 8.91 11.29
N PHE A 184 2.27 10.15 11.67
CA PHE A 184 3.27 11.17 11.93
C PHE A 184 3.28 11.49 13.42
N VAL A 185 4.39 11.21 14.07
CA VAL A 185 4.56 11.40 15.52
C VAL A 185 5.53 12.54 15.81
N PRO A 186 5.42 13.23 16.97
CA PRO A 186 6.40 14.25 17.35
C PRO A 186 7.83 13.71 17.38
N ALA A 187 8.80 14.48 16.91
CA ALA A 187 10.21 14.08 16.87
C ALA A 187 10.77 13.70 18.24
N ALA A 188 10.24 14.30 19.32
CA ALA A 188 10.63 13.97 20.70
C ALA A 188 10.43 12.48 21.05
N TRP A 189 9.57 11.77 20.35
CA TRP A 189 9.30 10.34 20.59
C TRP A 189 10.46 9.44 20.12
N VAL A 190 11.39 9.95 19.32
CA VAL A 190 12.62 9.22 18.94
C VAL A 190 13.36 8.70 20.16
N ALA A 191 13.25 9.36 21.31
CA ALA A 191 13.93 8.91 22.55
C ALA A 191 13.51 7.50 22.99
N TRP A 192 12.25 7.12 22.78
CA TRP A 192 11.69 5.85 23.26
C TRP A 192 11.05 4.97 22.17
N LEU A 193 10.58 5.57 21.08
CA LEU A 193 9.90 4.85 20.03
C LEU A 193 10.88 3.99 19.23
N ARG A 194 10.62 2.69 19.16
CA ARG A 194 11.46 1.70 18.46
C ARG A 194 10.61 0.75 17.63
N PRO A 195 11.16 0.13 16.60
CA PRO A 195 10.54 -1.03 15.98
C PRO A 195 10.20 -2.09 17.04
N GLY A 196 8.98 -2.64 16.95
CA GLY A 196 8.44 -3.56 17.94
C GLY A 196 7.55 -2.92 19.02
N THR A 197 7.53 -1.58 19.17
CA THR A 197 6.61 -0.88 20.09
C THR A 197 5.17 -1.23 19.76
N GLN A 198 4.41 -1.59 20.79
CA GLN A 198 2.98 -1.93 20.65
C GLN A 198 2.12 -0.68 20.73
N LEU A 199 1.04 -0.68 19.95
CA LEU A 199 0.03 0.37 19.94
C LEU A 199 -1.33 -0.26 19.61
N THR A 200 -2.38 0.48 19.90
CA THR A 200 -3.75 0.12 19.50
C THR A 200 -4.30 1.21 18.59
N ILE A 201 -4.93 0.83 17.50
CA ILE A 201 -5.55 1.75 16.56
C ILE A 201 -7.07 1.64 16.69
N HIS A 202 -7.71 2.74 17.08
CA HIS A 202 -9.16 2.86 17.18
C HIS A 202 -9.70 3.45 15.89
N VAL A 203 -10.46 2.67 15.14
CA VAL A 203 -11.09 3.10 13.87
C VAL A 203 -12.54 3.44 14.14
N ARG A 204 -12.87 4.72 14.05
CA ARG A 204 -14.20 5.24 14.42
C ARG A 204 -15.29 4.81 13.47
N GLU A 205 -14.99 4.69 12.17
CA GLU A 205 -15.94 4.32 11.13
C GLU A 205 -16.59 2.96 11.36
N ILE A 206 -15.87 2.04 11.97
CA ILE A 206 -16.35 0.67 12.27
C ILE A 206 -16.47 0.39 13.77
N GLY A 207 -16.13 1.36 14.64
CA GLY A 207 -16.20 1.22 16.09
C GLY A 207 -15.29 0.14 16.68
N GLN A 208 -14.24 -0.25 15.98
CA GLN A 208 -13.35 -1.35 16.36
C GLN A 208 -11.93 -0.86 16.66
N SER A 209 -11.24 -1.67 17.47
CA SER A 209 -9.85 -1.42 17.85
C SER A 209 -8.97 -2.57 17.40
N PHE A 210 -7.84 -2.23 16.80
CA PHE A 210 -6.90 -3.20 16.23
C PHE A 210 -5.54 -3.08 16.90
N PRO A 211 -4.97 -4.18 17.38
CA PRO A 211 -3.60 -4.20 17.86
C PRO A 211 -2.66 -3.98 16.68
N ALA A 212 -1.63 -3.20 16.91
CA ALA A 212 -0.60 -2.93 15.92
C ALA A 212 0.77 -2.88 16.57
N ARG A 213 1.80 -3.05 15.74
CA ARG A 213 3.19 -3.02 16.19
C ARG A 213 4.02 -2.19 15.22
N VAL A 214 4.79 -1.24 15.74
CA VAL A 214 5.71 -0.45 14.95
C VAL A 214 6.65 -1.37 14.18
N SER A 215 6.65 -1.24 12.87
CA SER A 215 7.52 -1.99 11.96
C SER A 215 8.72 -1.18 11.53
N LYS A 216 8.51 0.12 11.25
CA LYS A 216 9.56 1.03 10.80
C LYS A 216 9.39 2.40 11.44
N VAL A 217 10.52 3.01 11.75
CA VAL A 217 10.63 4.40 12.17
C VAL A 217 11.53 5.10 11.16
N ASN A 218 11.05 6.17 10.54
CA ASN A 218 11.84 6.91 9.56
C ASN A 218 13.12 7.46 10.24
N SER A 219 14.20 7.52 9.48
CA SER A 219 15.48 8.08 9.96
C SER A 219 15.60 9.58 9.77
N ARG A 220 14.58 10.22 9.19
CA ARG A 220 14.54 11.65 8.90
C ARG A 220 13.32 12.30 9.55
N VAL A 221 13.57 13.38 10.29
CA VAL A 221 12.53 14.25 10.81
C VAL A 221 12.22 15.33 9.76
N ASP A 222 10.96 15.62 9.55
CA ASP A 222 10.56 16.77 8.74
C ASP A 222 10.90 18.06 9.48
N GLY A 223 11.70 18.93 8.85
CA GLY A 223 12.23 20.15 9.49
C GLY A 223 11.18 21.23 9.73
N VAL A 224 10.05 21.19 9.02
CA VAL A 224 8.97 22.19 9.14
C VAL A 224 7.96 21.76 10.19
N SER A 225 7.43 20.55 10.06
CA SER A 225 6.41 20.01 10.97
C SER A 225 6.99 19.45 12.29
N GLN A 226 8.31 19.22 12.35
CA GLN A 226 9.00 18.55 13.45
C GLN A 226 8.40 17.18 13.78
N GLN A 227 7.91 16.49 12.75
CA GLN A 227 7.30 15.17 12.86
C GLN A 227 8.18 14.09 12.25
N LEU A 228 8.00 12.88 12.73
CA LEU A 228 8.65 11.68 12.29
C LEU A 228 7.59 10.71 11.75
N GLU A 229 7.82 10.23 10.56
CA GLU A 229 6.96 9.21 9.96
C GLU A 229 7.25 7.83 10.58
N VAL A 230 6.18 7.13 10.92
CA VAL A 230 6.22 5.80 11.52
C VAL A 230 5.25 4.89 10.78
N GLU A 231 5.72 3.69 10.43
CA GLU A 231 4.87 2.62 9.92
C GLU A 231 4.68 1.56 11.01
N ALA A 232 3.45 1.10 11.18
CA ALA A 232 3.11 -0.02 12.05
C ALA A 232 2.38 -1.10 11.26
N ARG A 233 2.67 -2.37 11.52
CA ARG A 233 1.90 -3.49 11.01
C ARG A 233 0.64 -3.62 11.86
N VAL A 234 -0.51 -3.70 11.22
CA VAL A 234 -1.81 -3.86 11.87
C VAL A 234 -2.20 -5.34 11.83
N ASP A 235 -2.63 -5.87 12.96
CA ASP A 235 -3.25 -7.19 13.03
C ASP A 235 -4.76 -7.02 12.86
N LYS A 236 -5.23 -7.30 11.64
CA LYS A 236 -6.64 -7.17 11.28
C LYS A 236 -7.51 -8.22 11.99
N GLY A 237 -6.99 -9.40 12.32
CA GLY A 237 -7.79 -10.52 12.82
C GLY A 237 -8.95 -10.84 11.86
N LYS A 238 -10.18 -10.91 12.42
CA LYS A 238 -11.43 -11.09 11.68
C LYS A 238 -12.19 -9.78 11.44
N GLY A 239 -11.56 -8.61 11.72
CA GLY A 239 -12.23 -7.30 11.59
C GLY A 239 -12.40 -6.82 10.15
N ASP A 240 -13.32 -5.88 9.95
CA ASP A 240 -13.68 -5.30 8.66
C ASP A 240 -12.81 -4.09 8.28
N LEU A 241 -11.55 -4.08 8.74
CA LEU A 241 -10.61 -3.01 8.45
C LEU A 241 -10.20 -3.03 6.97
N LEU A 242 -10.33 -1.87 6.31
CA LEU A 242 -9.98 -1.69 4.90
C LEU A 242 -8.91 -0.60 4.72
N PRO A 243 -8.06 -0.70 3.70
CA PRO A 243 -7.18 0.40 3.32
C PRO A 243 -7.97 1.67 3.00
N GLY A 244 -7.42 2.82 3.39
CA GLY A 244 -8.07 4.13 3.26
C GLY A 244 -8.81 4.61 4.51
N MET A 245 -9.09 3.74 5.49
CA MET A 245 -9.69 4.14 6.77
C MET A 245 -8.68 4.91 7.63
N VAL A 246 -9.21 5.80 8.47
CA VAL A 246 -8.41 6.59 9.42
C VAL A 246 -8.74 6.18 10.84
N GLY A 247 -7.71 5.97 11.64
CA GLY A 247 -7.84 5.63 13.05
C GLY A 247 -7.02 6.55 13.95
N ALA A 248 -7.30 6.44 15.25
CA ALA A 248 -6.52 7.04 16.31
C ALA A 248 -5.56 6.00 16.89
N ALA A 249 -4.27 6.20 16.72
CA ALA A 249 -3.22 5.34 17.27
C ALA A 249 -2.89 5.77 18.70
N VAL A 250 -3.07 4.86 19.63
CA VAL A 250 -2.76 5.04 21.06
C VAL A 250 -1.53 4.20 21.39
N PHE A 251 -0.47 4.86 21.79
CA PHE A 251 0.78 4.22 22.19
C PHE A 251 0.81 3.98 23.71
N ALA A 252 1.24 2.79 24.10
CA ALA A 252 1.62 2.51 25.47
C ALA A 252 2.97 3.22 25.74
N GLN A 253 2.95 4.41 26.32
CA GLN A 253 4.18 5.07 26.72
C GLN A 253 4.88 4.25 27.81
N PRO A 254 6.21 4.05 27.72
CA PRO A 254 6.94 3.51 28.85
C PRO A 254 6.80 4.48 30.03
N ARG A 255 6.36 3.97 31.19
CA ARG A 255 6.38 4.78 32.41
C ARG A 255 7.81 5.29 32.60
N LYS A 256 7.95 6.63 32.66
CA LYS A 256 9.23 7.22 33.08
C LYS A 256 9.55 6.65 34.44
N PRO A 257 10.78 6.12 34.67
CA PRO A 257 11.21 5.68 35.98
C PRO A 257 11.23 6.84 36.99
#